data_57d6e3ceb20c568ac0c5720f1aef2e60
#
_entry.id   57d6e3ceb20c568ac0c5720f1aef2e60
#
_cell.length_a   1.000
_cell.length_b   1.000
_cell.length_c   1.000
_cell.angle_alpha   90.00
_cell.angle_beta   90.00
_cell.angle_gamma   90.00
#
_symmetry.space_group_name_H-M   'P 1'
#
loop_
_entity.id
_entity.type
_entity.pdbx_description
1 polymer ?
#
loop_
_entity_poly.entity_id
_entity_poly.type
_entity_poly.pdbx_seq_one_letter_code
_entity_poly.pdbx_strand_id
1 'polypeptide(L)'
;MKKPKEKPKKIHSLRHQITAYFIGLLFLSILTITVINGVFLEKYYVSKKMDVLMELRDTLECTDIDKMMNSNETEGSESIPDAIQQVSSKNNLSWVIVDSSNTSWLSWGENEKMLQSKLFGYVYDLDEDGGKSRVLKKEDDYTIQQSHDRFSGMDYVECWGTLGEDHYFIIRTPLESIRESANISNKFYFVVGLAIIILSGI
;
A
#
# COMPACT_ATOMS: atom_id res chain seq x y z
N MET A 1 19.02 55.11 48.82
CA MET A 1 19.24 54.31 47.59
C MET A 1 19.39 52.86 47.94
N LYS A 2 18.39 52.03 47.63
CA LYS A 2 18.44 50.58 47.86
C LYS A 2 19.06 49.91 46.63
N LYS A 3 20.20 49.21 46.81
CA LYS A 3 20.84 48.42 45.75
C LYS A 3 19.90 47.27 45.32
N PRO A 4 19.74 47.01 44.03
CA PRO A 4 18.96 45.89 43.55
C PRO A 4 19.66 44.57 43.95
N LYS A 5 18.89 43.66 44.58
CA LYS A 5 19.35 42.31 44.92
C LYS A 5 19.47 41.52 43.59
N GLU A 6 20.69 41.25 43.14
CA GLU A 6 20.96 40.29 42.09
C GLU A 6 20.47 38.89 42.52
N LYS A 7 19.55 38.32 41.70
CA LYS A 7 19.10 36.95 41.90
C LYS A 7 20.26 36.00 41.56
N PRO A 8 20.58 35.02 42.43
CA PRO A 8 21.65 34.08 42.15
C PRO A 8 21.33 33.30 40.86
N LYS A 9 22.23 33.36 39.88
CA LYS A 9 22.18 32.49 38.68
C LYS A 9 22.25 31.03 39.17
N LYS A 10 21.16 30.25 38.97
CA LYS A 10 21.16 28.80 39.21
C LYS A 10 22.23 28.17 38.28
N ILE A 11 23.37 27.83 38.83
CA ILE A 11 24.40 27.05 38.16
C ILE A 11 23.87 25.60 38.09
N HIS A 12 23.24 25.25 37.00
CA HIS A 12 22.90 23.84 36.77
C HIS A 12 24.19 23.05 36.70
N SER A 13 24.30 21.99 37.49
CA SER A 13 25.43 21.08 37.50
C SER A 13 25.69 20.59 36.04
N LEU A 14 26.96 20.56 35.62
CA LEU A 14 27.38 20.11 34.29
C LEU A 14 26.74 18.74 33.90
N ARG A 15 26.61 17.87 34.89
CA ARG A 15 25.95 16.58 34.79
C ARG A 15 24.51 16.71 34.32
N HIS A 16 23.72 17.62 34.89
CA HIS A 16 22.30 17.83 34.49
C HIS A 16 22.18 18.40 33.07
N GLN A 17 23.11 19.24 32.68
CA GLN A 17 23.11 19.77 31.30
C GLN A 17 23.40 18.68 30.28
N ILE A 18 24.41 17.82 30.52
CA ILE A 18 24.76 16.71 29.62
C ILE A 18 23.57 15.73 29.53
N THR A 19 22.98 15.35 30.67
CA THR A 19 21.80 14.47 30.68
C THR A 19 20.62 15.07 29.92
N ALA A 20 20.35 16.35 30.06
CA ALA A 20 19.27 17.04 29.36
C ALA A 20 19.51 17.06 27.82
N TYR A 21 20.75 17.30 27.37
CA TYR A 21 21.10 17.22 25.94
C TYR A 21 20.93 15.82 25.40
N PHE A 22 21.37 14.80 26.14
CA PHE A 22 21.23 13.40 25.72
C PHE A 22 19.75 12.98 25.59
N ILE A 23 18.92 13.31 26.59
CA ILE A 23 17.47 13.06 26.56
C ILE A 23 16.82 13.80 25.39
N GLY A 24 17.20 15.07 25.15
CA GLY A 24 16.70 15.87 24.05
C GLY A 24 17.03 15.26 22.68
N LEU A 25 18.25 14.74 22.52
CA LEU A 25 18.70 14.10 21.29
C LEU A 25 17.96 12.76 21.04
N LEU A 26 17.76 11.97 22.10
CA LEU A 26 16.95 10.74 22.01
C LEU A 26 15.49 11.04 21.60
N PHE A 27 14.90 12.04 22.24
CA PHE A 27 13.53 12.44 21.91
C PHE A 27 13.41 12.90 20.45
N LEU A 28 14.35 13.73 20.00
CA LEU A 28 14.40 14.17 18.60
C LEU A 28 14.55 13.00 17.62
N SER A 29 15.39 12.02 17.95
CA SER A 29 15.58 10.82 17.14
C SER A 29 14.30 10.00 17.01
N ILE A 30 13.59 9.75 18.12
CA ILE A 30 12.32 9.00 18.11
C ILE A 30 11.26 9.77 17.31
N LEU A 31 11.17 11.08 17.50
CA LEU A 31 10.23 11.93 16.76
C LEU A 31 10.51 11.86 15.25
N THR A 32 11.77 11.93 14.87
CA THR A 32 12.20 11.85 13.46
C THR A 32 11.80 10.50 12.85
N ILE A 33 12.08 9.39 13.52
CA ILE A 33 11.71 8.03 13.06
C ILE A 33 10.18 7.93 12.92
N THR A 34 9.41 8.43 13.90
CA THR A 34 7.94 8.39 13.87
C THR A 34 7.37 9.18 12.69
N VAL A 35 7.93 10.37 12.41
CA VAL A 35 7.53 11.19 11.26
C VAL A 35 7.88 10.50 9.94
N ILE A 36 9.09 9.96 9.82
CA ILE A 36 9.50 9.22 8.62
C ILE A 36 8.57 8.03 8.39
N ASN A 37 8.32 7.21 9.39
CA ASN A 37 7.42 6.06 9.26
C ASN A 37 5.98 6.48 8.92
N GLY A 38 5.45 7.55 9.53
CA GLY A 38 4.08 7.98 9.31
C GLY A 38 3.83 8.62 7.93
N VAL A 39 4.83 9.29 7.34
CA VAL A 39 4.64 10.07 6.11
C VAL A 39 5.23 9.36 4.88
N PHE A 40 6.42 8.80 5.02
CA PHE A 40 7.15 8.24 3.88
C PHE A 40 6.85 6.77 3.64
N LEU A 41 6.57 6.00 4.68
CA LEU A 41 6.37 4.57 4.57
C LEU A 41 5.16 4.24 3.69
N GLU A 42 4.02 4.90 3.91
CA GLU A 42 2.81 4.69 3.10
C GLU A 42 3.06 5.00 1.62
N LYS A 43 3.68 6.15 1.32
CA LYS A 43 3.99 6.54 -0.07
C LYS A 43 4.94 5.56 -0.74
N TYR A 44 5.98 5.13 -0.03
CA TYR A 44 6.95 4.16 -0.53
C TYR A 44 6.29 2.83 -0.89
N TYR A 45 5.40 2.33 -0.01
CA TYR A 45 4.72 1.07 -0.26
C TYR A 45 3.67 1.17 -1.38
N VAL A 46 2.91 2.25 -1.43
CA VAL A 46 2.00 2.49 -2.56
C VAL A 46 2.79 2.48 -3.87
N SER A 47 3.93 3.18 -3.94
CA SER A 47 4.80 3.15 -5.12
C SER A 47 5.28 1.74 -5.45
N LYS A 48 5.72 0.97 -4.45
CA LYS A 48 6.14 -0.42 -4.64
C LYS A 48 5.01 -1.33 -5.12
N LYS A 49 3.79 -1.14 -4.61
CA LYS A 49 2.62 -1.89 -5.07
C LYS A 49 2.25 -1.51 -6.51
N MET A 50 2.36 -0.23 -6.87
CA MET A 50 2.18 0.21 -8.27
C MET A 50 3.19 -0.47 -9.21
N ASP A 51 4.48 -0.54 -8.84
CA ASP A 51 5.50 -1.21 -9.64
C ASP A 51 5.13 -2.68 -9.91
N VAL A 52 4.64 -3.38 -8.89
CA VAL A 52 4.23 -4.78 -8.99
C VAL A 52 2.97 -4.96 -9.85
N LEU A 53 1.99 -4.05 -9.73
CA LEU A 53 0.80 -4.08 -10.60
C LEU A 53 1.19 -3.88 -12.07
N MET A 54 2.13 -2.98 -12.34
CA MET A 54 2.66 -2.76 -13.68
C MET A 54 3.44 -3.96 -14.21
N GLU A 55 4.28 -4.58 -13.38
CA GLU A 55 5.00 -5.82 -13.73
C GLU A 55 4.04 -6.92 -14.19
N LEU A 56 2.95 -7.13 -13.44
CA LEU A 56 1.94 -8.11 -13.82
C LEU A 56 1.20 -7.70 -15.09
N ARG A 57 0.76 -6.43 -15.22
CA ARG A 57 0.11 -5.92 -16.42
C ARG A 57 0.97 -6.14 -17.67
N ASP A 58 2.25 -5.75 -17.62
CA ASP A 58 3.16 -5.88 -18.73
C ASP A 58 3.41 -7.37 -19.09
N THR A 59 3.43 -8.24 -18.09
CA THR A 59 3.52 -9.69 -18.30
C THR A 59 2.26 -10.23 -18.99
N LEU A 60 1.08 -9.76 -18.58
CA LEU A 60 -0.20 -10.13 -19.21
C LEU A 60 -0.29 -9.61 -20.64
N GLU A 61 0.15 -8.39 -20.91
CA GLU A 61 0.15 -7.78 -22.24
C GLU A 61 1.06 -8.54 -23.23
N CYS A 62 2.17 -9.09 -22.73
CA CYS A 62 3.07 -9.92 -23.53
C CYS A 62 2.58 -11.38 -23.72
N THR A 63 1.50 -11.76 -23.04
CA THR A 63 0.95 -13.12 -23.07
C THR A 63 -0.24 -13.19 -24.02
N ASP A 64 -0.36 -14.28 -24.76
CA ASP A 64 -1.52 -14.56 -25.62
C ASP A 64 -2.73 -14.95 -24.76
N ILE A 65 -3.55 -13.93 -24.42
CA ILE A 65 -4.71 -14.06 -23.53
C ILE A 65 -5.81 -14.92 -24.16
N ASP A 66 -6.01 -14.81 -25.47
CA ASP A 66 -7.01 -15.61 -26.21
C ASP A 66 -6.69 -17.09 -26.09
N LYS A 67 -5.42 -17.44 -26.20
CA LYS A 67 -4.98 -18.81 -26.04
C LYS A 67 -5.15 -19.33 -24.61
N MET A 68 -4.94 -18.49 -23.61
CA MET A 68 -5.21 -18.83 -22.21
C MET A 68 -6.70 -19.03 -21.93
N MET A 69 -7.55 -18.17 -22.48
CA MET A 69 -9.01 -18.27 -22.31
C MET A 69 -9.56 -19.53 -22.95
N ASN A 70 -9.13 -19.84 -24.19
CA ASN A 70 -9.57 -21.02 -24.91
C ASN A 70 -9.08 -22.34 -24.31
N SER A 71 -7.95 -22.35 -23.59
CA SER A 71 -7.43 -23.55 -22.93
C SER A 71 -8.20 -23.95 -21.68
N ASN A 72 -8.90 -23.00 -21.04
CA ASN A 72 -9.73 -23.30 -19.86
C ASN A 72 -11.05 -24.00 -20.19
N GLU A 73 -11.50 -24.02 -21.44
CA GLU A 73 -12.70 -24.75 -21.86
C GLU A 73 -12.44 -26.25 -22.07
N THR A 74 -11.18 -26.69 -22.08
CA THR A 74 -10.83 -28.10 -22.23
C THR A 74 -10.28 -28.64 -20.91
N GLU A 75 -10.90 -29.67 -20.33
CA GLU A 75 -10.42 -30.39 -19.14
C GLU A 75 -9.01 -30.96 -19.38
N GLY A 76 -7.99 -30.15 -19.05
CA GLY A 76 -6.57 -30.47 -19.28
C GLY A 76 -5.73 -29.22 -19.19
N SER A 77 -6.04 -28.41 -18.18
CA SER A 77 -5.45 -27.12 -17.84
C SER A 77 -3.94 -27.04 -18.11
N GLU A 78 -3.51 -26.51 -19.21
CA GLU A 78 -2.33 -25.67 -19.22
C GLU A 78 -2.79 -24.27 -18.80
N SER A 79 -3.02 -24.20 -17.56
CA SER A 79 -3.32 -23.12 -16.68
C SER A 79 -2.33 -21.93 -16.88
N ILE A 80 -2.73 -20.81 -16.39
CA ILE A 80 -2.02 -19.56 -16.18
C ILE A 80 -0.50 -19.80 -16.14
N PRO A 81 0.31 -19.15 -16.98
CA PRO A 81 1.77 -19.32 -17.00
C PRO A 81 2.41 -19.17 -15.61
N ASP A 82 3.39 -20.01 -15.32
CA ASP A 82 4.09 -20.01 -14.01
C ASP A 82 4.60 -18.63 -13.61
N ALA A 83 5.04 -17.82 -14.57
CA ALA A 83 5.48 -16.44 -14.31
C ALA A 83 4.37 -15.59 -13.72
N ILE A 84 3.15 -15.65 -14.26
CA ILE A 84 1.98 -14.92 -13.78
C ILE A 84 1.57 -15.43 -12.40
N GLN A 85 1.54 -16.75 -12.22
CA GLN A 85 1.22 -17.36 -10.92
C GLN A 85 2.22 -16.96 -9.84
N GLN A 86 3.51 -16.95 -10.16
CA GLN A 86 4.57 -16.59 -9.21
C GLN A 86 4.48 -15.12 -8.80
N VAL A 87 4.33 -14.20 -9.75
CA VAL A 87 4.18 -12.76 -9.45
C VAL A 87 2.92 -12.54 -8.62
N SER A 88 1.80 -13.17 -9.00
CA SER A 88 0.52 -13.04 -8.30
C SER A 88 0.57 -13.54 -6.86
N SER A 89 1.10 -14.77 -6.66
CA SER A 89 1.19 -15.39 -5.34
C SER A 89 2.14 -14.64 -4.41
N LYS A 90 3.34 -14.30 -4.91
CA LYS A 90 4.38 -13.61 -4.13
C LYS A 90 3.91 -12.25 -3.61
N ASN A 91 3.09 -11.54 -4.37
CA ASN A 91 2.69 -10.18 -4.08
C ASN A 91 1.25 -10.03 -3.57
N ASN A 92 0.57 -11.16 -3.34
CA ASN A 92 -0.84 -11.21 -2.92
C ASN A 92 -1.73 -10.40 -3.87
N LEU A 93 -1.60 -10.70 -5.18
CA LEU A 93 -2.40 -10.08 -6.22
C LEU A 93 -3.66 -10.90 -6.47
N SER A 94 -4.77 -10.21 -6.68
CA SER A 94 -5.99 -10.80 -7.25
C SER A 94 -6.31 -10.06 -8.53
N TRP A 95 -6.68 -10.77 -9.58
CA TRP A 95 -6.96 -10.15 -10.87
C TRP A 95 -8.05 -10.90 -11.63
N VAL A 96 -8.71 -10.18 -12.51
CA VAL A 96 -9.70 -10.69 -13.46
C VAL A 96 -9.43 -10.04 -14.81
N ILE A 97 -9.49 -10.84 -15.85
CA ILE A 97 -9.47 -10.42 -17.26
C ILE A 97 -10.77 -10.91 -17.87
N VAL A 98 -11.45 -10.05 -18.59
CA VAL A 98 -12.73 -10.33 -19.24
C VAL A 98 -12.64 -9.95 -20.70
N ASP A 99 -13.15 -10.80 -21.58
CA ASP A 99 -13.34 -10.49 -22.98
C ASP A 99 -14.37 -9.36 -23.15
N SER A 100 -14.18 -8.50 -24.15
CA SER A 100 -15.06 -7.38 -24.46
C SER A 100 -16.52 -7.81 -24.70
N SER A 101 -16.76 -9.02 -25.18
CA SER A 101 -18.09 -9.63 -25.31
C SER A 101 -18.69 -10.17 -24.01
N ASN A 102 -17.91 -10.18 -22.92
CA ASN A 102 -18.27 -10.73 -21.61
C ASN A 102 -18.69 -12.22 -21.65
N THR A 103 -18.16 -12.98 -22.58
CA THR A 103 -18.46 -14.41 -22.75
C THR A 103 -17.45 -15.30 -22.05
N SER A 104 -16.21 -14.87 -21.93
CA SER A 104 -15.12 -15.60 -21.29
C SER A 104 -14.32 -14.72 -20.35
N TRP A 105 -13.76 -15.33 -19.30
CA TRP A 105 -12.92 -14.62 -18.32
C TRP A 105 -11.86 -15.55 -17.75
N LEU A 106 -10.78 -14.92 -17.28
CA LEU A 106 -9.71 -15.53 -16.50
C LEU A 106 -9.62 -14.82 -15.16
N SER A 107 -9.34 -15.57 -14.10
CA SER A 107 -9.21 -14.98 -12.77
C SER A 107 -8.13 -15.66 -11.93
N TRP A 108 -7.61 -14.91 -10.96
CA TRP A 108 -6.67 -15.40 -9.95
C TRP A 108 -6.97 -14.74 -8.61
N GLY A 109 -6.88 -15.53 -7.52
CA GLY A 109 -7.06 -15.05 -6.16
C GLY A 109 -8.49 -15.12 -5.68
N GLU A 110 -8.83 -14.26 -4.72
CA GLU A 110 -10.14 -14.28 -4.06
C GLU A 110 -11.13 -13.27 -4.65
N ASN A 111 -12.43 -13.55 -4.46
CA ASN A 111 -13.53 -12.63 -4.80
C ASN A 111 -13.68 -12.27 -6.29
N GLU A 112 -13.48 -13.23 -7.18
CA GLU A 112 -13.60 -13.09 -8.62
C GLU A 112 -14.84 -12.30 -9.07
N LYS A 113 -16.04 -12.71 -8.64
CA LYS A 113 -17.31 -12.07 -9.02
C LYS A 113 -17.38 -10.60 -8.60
N MET A 114 -16.80 -10.29 -7.43
CA MET A 114 -16.74 -8.91 -6.96
C MET A 114 -15.78 -8.08 -7.80
N LEU A 115 -14.62 -8.64 -8.17
CA LEU A 115 -13.66 -7.98 -9.05
C LEU A 115 -14.24 -7.72 -10.43
N GLN A 116 -14.94 -8.72 -10.99
CA GLN A 116 -15.62 -8.59 -12.27
C GLN A 116 -16.69 -7.48 -12.23
N SER A 117 -17.55 -7.47 -11.19
CA SER A 117 -18.56 -6.42 -11.01
C SER A 117 -17.92 -5.04 -10.90
N LYS A 118 -16.81 -4.93 -10.16
CA LYS A 118 -16.08 -3.68 -9.97
C LYS A 118 -15.43 -3.20 -11.27
N LEU A 119 -14.84 -4.11 -12.05
CA LEU A 119 -14.29 -3.82 -13.36
C LEU A 119 -15.36 -3.20 -14.28
N PHE A 120 -16.53 -3.82 -14.35
CA PHE A 120 -17.63 -3.26 -15.13
C PHE A 120 -18.10 -1.90 -14.61
N GLY A 121 -18.14 -1.71 -13.29
CA GLY A 121 -18.40 -0.42 -12.69
C GLY A 121 -17.47 0.68 -13.22
N TYR A 122 -16.18 0.37 -13.31
CA TYR A 122 -15.17 1.31 -13.81
C TYR A 122 -15.23 1.52 -15.32
N VAL A 123 -15.39 0.44 -16.09
CA VAL A 123 -15.42 0.51 -17.58
C VAL A 123 -16.65 1.28 -18.07
N TYR A 124 -17.81 1.08 -17.44
CA TYR A 124 -19.07 1.70 -17.85
C TYR A 124 -19.43 2.96 -17.05
N ASP A 125 -18.52 3.45 -16.21
CA ASP A 125 -18.76 4.61 -15.34
C ASP A 125 -20.03 4.47 -14.48
N LEU A 126 -20.31 3.23 -14.05
CA LEU A 126 -21.45 2.86 -13.22
C LEU A 126 -21.10 2.84 -11.73
N ASP A 127 -19.89 3.25 -11.37
CA ASP A 127 -19.43 3.23 -10.00
C ASP A 127 -20.16 4.30 -9.17
N GLU A 128 -21.37 3.96 -8.73
CA GLU A 128 -22.15 4.72 -7.74
C GLU A 128 -21.51 4.69 -6.35
N ASP A 129 -20.42 3.97 -6.20
CA ASP A 129 -19.64 3.95 -4.98
C ASP A 129 -18.97 5.31 -4.81
N GLY A 130 -19.70 6.29 -4.25
CA GLY A 130 -19.12 7.51 -3.67
C GLY A 130 -18.02 7.17 -2.63
N GLY A 131 -17.33 6.04 -2.84
CA GLY A 131 -16.15 5.54 -2.19
C GLY A 131 -14.99 6.46 -2.53
N LYS A 132 -14.21 6.79 -1.51
CA LYS A 132 -13.00 7.61 -1.57
C LYS A 132 -11.93 6.91 -2.42
N SER A 133 -12.12 6.83 -3.74
CA SER A 133 -11.08 6.42 -4.66
C SER A 133 -10.15 7.61 -4.95
N ARG A 134 -8.86 7.37 -4.88
CA ARG A 134 -7.84 8.36 -5.22
C ARG A 134 -7.05 7.86 -6.43
N VAL A 135 -7.20 8.51 -7.56
CA VAL A 135 -6.39 8.22 -8.74
C VAL A 135 -4.94 8.58 -8.45
N LEU A 136 -4.05 7.61 -8.66
CA LEU A 136 -2.60 7.73 -8.47
C LEU A 136 -1.90 7.97 -9.80
N LYS A 137 -2.33 7.27 -10.86
CA LYS A 137 -1.83 7.38 -12.22
C LYS A 137 -2.96 7.10 -13.21
N LYS A 138 -3.01 7.84 -14.30
CA LYS A 138 -3.97 7.61 -15.39
C LYS A 138 -3.23 7.76 -16.71
N GLU A 139 -3.34 6.74 -17.55
CA GLU A 139 -2.86 6.68 -18.92
C GLU A 139 -4.05 6.37 -19.85
N ASP A 140 -3.82 6.29 -21.15
CA ASP A 140 -4.89 6.08 -22.12
C ASP A 140 -5.51 4.68 -22.02
N ASP A 141 -4.71 3.68 -21.66
CA ASP A 141 -5.07 2.26 -21.62
C ASP A 141 -5.27 1.70 -20.21
N TYR A 142 -4.85 2.41 -19.15
CA TYR A 142 -5.05 1.98 -17.78
C TYR A 142 -5.15 3.13 -16.78
N THR A 143 -5.76 2.82 -15.65
CA THR A 143 -5.84 3.70 -14.48
C THR A 143 -5.38 2.96 -13.25
N ILE A 144 -4.48 3.57 -12.46
CA ILE A 144 -4.07 3.08 -11.14
C ILE A 144 -4.70 3.99 -10.09
N GLN A 145 -5.39 3.38 -9.14
CA GLN A 145 -6.06 4.11 -8.06
C GLN A 145 -5.93 3.38 -6.72
N GLN A 146 -6.06 4.13 -5.65
CA GLN A 146 -6.28 3.62 -4.32
C GLN A 146 -7.77 3.65 -4.04
N SER A 147 -8.34 2.52 -3.66
CA SER A 147 -9.76 2.38 -3.35
C SER A 147 -9.97 1.81 -1.96
N HIS A 148 -11.06 2.21 -1.29
CA HIS A 148 -11.51 1.62 -0.04
C HIS A 148 -12.65 0.66 -0.32
N ASP A 149 -12.45 -0.62 -0.03
CA ASP A 149 -13.50 -1.62 -0.19
C ASP A 149 -14.38 -1.65 1.06
N ARG A 150 -15.67 -1.31 0.90
CA ARG A 150 -16.65 -1.25 1.99
C ARG A 150 -16.99 -2.62 2.58
N PHE A 151 -16.87 -3.69 1.79
CA PHE A 151 -17.21 -5.04 2.22
C PHE A 151 -16.12 -5.64 3.09
N SER A 152 -14.86 -5.49 2.69
CA SER A 152 -13.71 -5.97 3.47
C SER A 152 -13.24 -4.95 4.52
N GLY A 153 -13.59 -3.67 4.37
CA GLY A 153 -13.09 -2.57 5.19
C GLY A 153 -11.63 -2.24 4.91
N MET A 154 -11.05 -2.78 3.84
CA MET A 154 -9.62 -2.68 3.51
C MET A 154 -9.37 -1.67 2.39
N ASP A 155 -8.17 -1.07 2.43
CA ASP A 155 -7.67 -0.24 1.34
C ASP A 155 -6.88 -1.11 0.35
N TYR A 156 -7.10 -0.87 -0.95
CA TYR A 156 -6.42 -1.56 -2.05
C TYR A 156 -5.74 -0.57 -2.98
N VAL A 157 -4.66 -1.01 -3.65
CA VAL A 157 -4.20 -0.40 -4.89
C VAL A 157 -4.72 -1.26 -6.03
N GLU A 158 -5.37 -0.63 -6.98
CA GLU A 158 -6.02 -1.27 -8.12
C GLU A 158 -5.48 -0.68 -9.41
N CYS A 159 -5.25 -1.54 -10.41
CA CYS A 159 -4.95 -1.16 -11.77
C CYS A 159 -6.02 -1.78 -12.67
N TRP A 160 -6.71 -0.97 -13.44
CA TRP A 160 -7.75 -1.42 -14.34
C TRP A 160 -7.67 -0.70 -15.69
N GLY A 161 -8.16 -1.33 -16.74
CA GLY A 161 -8.12 -0.77 -18.09
C GLY A 161 -8.30 -1.83 -19.17
N THR A 162 -7.62 -1.64 -20.29
CA THR A 162 -7.65 -2.54 -21.45
C THR A 162 -6.32 -3.24 -21.65
N LEU A 163 -6.38 -4.51 -22.11
CA LEU A 163 -5.26 -5.27 -22.62
C LEU A 163 -5.51 -5.57 -24.09
N GLY A 164 -4.76 -4.91 -24.98
CA GLY A 164 -5.05 -4.93 -26.41
C GLY A 164 -6.39 -4.27 -26.74
N GLU A 165 -7.06 -4.75 -27.81
CA GLU A 165 -8.33 -4.17 -28.29
C GLU A 165 -9.57 -4.87 -27.68
N ASP A 166 -9.42 -6.13 -27.24
CA ASP A 166 -10.55 -7.01 -26.96
C ASP A 166 -10.72 -7.42 -25.49
N HIS A 167 -9.82 -7.01 -24.59
CA HIS A 167 -9.88 -7.44 -23.19
C HIS A 167 -9.87 -6.28 -22.22
N TYR A 168 -10.71 -6.41 -21.16
CA TYR A 168 -10.67 -5.56 -19.97
C TYR A 168 -10.02 -6.29 -18.82
N PHE A 169 -9.30 -5.57 -17.97
CA PHE A 169 -8.64 -6.16 -16.81
C PHE A 169 -8.79 -5.31 -15.55
N ILE A 170 -8.74 -5.98 -14.43
CA ILE A 170 -8.51 -5.39 -13.11
C ILE A 170 -7.53 -6.24 -12.32
N ILE A 171 -6.52 -5.60 -11.75
CA ILE A 171 -5.54 -6.21 -10.85
C ILE A 171 -5.59 -5.41 -9.55
N ARG A 172 -5.63 -6.10 -8.41
CA ARG A 172 -5.61 -5.42 -7.11
C ARG A 172 -4.70 -6.09 -6.10
N THR A 173 -4.24 -5.32 -5.13
CA THR A 173 -3.46 -5.78 -3.98
C THR A 173 -3.82 -4.99 -2.73
N PRO A 174 -3.94 -5.65 -1.55
CA PRO A 174 -4.29 -4.96 -0.31
C PRO A 174 -3.14 -4.09 0.22
N LEU A 175 -3.49 -2.96 0.84
CA LEU A 175 -2.55 -2.03 1.48
C LEU A 175 -2.44 -2.21 3.00
N GLU A 176 -3.38 -2.91 3.62
CA GLU A 176 -3.63 -2.86 5.06
C GLU A 176 -2.52 -3.46 5.94
N SER A 177 -1.85 -4.52 5.50
CA SER A 177 -0.76 -5.15 6.27
C SER A 177 0.38 -4.19 6.63
N ILE A 178 0.47 -3.07 5.93
CA ILE A 178 1.54 -2.07 6.02
C ILE A 178 1.22 -1.02 7.07
N ARG A 179 0.00 -0.49 7.07
CA ARG A 179 -0.46 0.48 8.10
C ARG A 179 -0.43 -0.14 9.49
N GLU A 180 -0.84 -1.39 9.60
CA GLU A 180 -0.82 -2.13 10.85
C GLU A 180 0.62 -2.36 11.32
N SER A 181 1.51 -2.81 10.43
CA SER A 181 2.93 -3.00 10.74
C SER A 181 3.63 -1.69 11.15
N ALA A 182 3.34 -0.59 10.45
CA ALA A 182 3.87 0.73 10.79
C ALA A 182 3.37 1.21 12.17
N ASN A 183 2.10 1.00 12.48
CA ASN A 183 1.52 1.36 13.78
C ASN A 183 2.11 0.53 14.91
N ILE A 184 2.31 -0.77 14.71
CA ILE A 184 2.96 -1.65 15.69
C ILE A 184 4.40 -1.21 15.93
N SER A 185 5.16 -0.94 14.85
CA SER A 185 6.54 -0.45 14.96
C SER A 185 6.62 0.89 15.68
N ASN A 186 5.75 1.84 15.37
CA ASN A 186 5.73 3.15 16.02
C ASN A 186 5.39 3.03 17.53
N LYS A 187 4.42 2.18 17.90
CA LYS A 187 4.13 1.89 19.31
C LYS A 187 5.33 1.28 20.03
N PHE A 188 6.02 0.34 19.38
CA PHE A 188 7.21 -0.29 19.93
C PHE A 188 8.33 0.73 20.17
N TYR A 189 8.67 1.56 19.18
CA TYR A 189 9.68 2.60 19.33
C TYR A 189 9.33 3.61 20.42
N PHE A 190 8.05 3.96 20.55
CA PHE A 190 7.60 4.86 21.63
C PHE A 190 7.82 4.24 23.02
N VAL A 191 7.44 2.98 23.22
CA VAL A 191 7.62 2.27 24.49
C VAL A 191 9.09 2.12 24.85
N VAL A 192 9.92 1.69 23.89
CA VAL A 192 11.37 1.52 24.08
C VAL A 192 12.02 2.88 24.38
N GLY A 193 11.65 3.92 23.64
CA GLY A 193 12.15 5.27 23.86
C GLY A 193 11.80 5.80 25.25
N LEU A 194 10.56 5.60 25.70
CA LEU A 194 10.13 6.00 27.04
C LEU A 194 10.93 5.27 28.11
N ALA A 195 11.15 3.96 27.96
CA ALA A 195 11.96 3.16 28.89
C ALA A 195 13.40 3.69 28.97
N ILE A 196 14.03 4.01 27.85
CA ILE A 196 15.39 4.56 27.81
C ILE A 196 15.45 5.93 28.50
N ILE A 197 14.46 6.80 28.27
CA ILE A 197 14.38 8.12 28.93
C ILE A 197 14.30 7.96 30.43
N ILE A 198 13.45 7.06 30.95
CA ILE A 198 13.31 6.79 32.38
C ILE A 198 14.64 6.28 32.97
N LEU A 199 15.29 5.30 32.30
CA LEU A 199 16.57 4.76 32.77
C LEU A 199 17.71 5.77 32.73
N SER A 200 17.69 6.72 31.78
CA SER A 200 18.70 7.78 31.67
C SER A 200 18.50 8.92 32.66
N GLY A 201 17.31 9.05 33.24
CA GLY A 201 16.98 10.10 34.22
C GLY A 201 17.27 9.72 35.68
N ILE A 202 17.60 8.44 35.93
CA ILE A 202 18.05 7.94 37.24
C ILE A 202 19.56 8.05 37.33
#